data_034c1121c0959a04bf80e27dd5172b7e
#
_entry.id   034c1121c0959a04bf80e27dd5172b7e
#
_cell.length_a   1.000
_cell.length_b   1.000
_cell.length_c   1.000
_cell.angle_alpha   90.00
_cell.angle_beta   90.00
_cell.angle_gamma   90.00
#
_symmetry.space_group_name_H-M   'P 1'
#
loop_
_entity.id
_entity.type
_entity.pdbx_description
1 polymer ?
#
loop_
_entity_poly.entity_id
_entity_poly.type
_entity_poly.pdbx_seq_one_letter_code
_entity_poly.pdbx_strand_id
1 'polypeptide(L)'
;MTRLAIALGDPAGIGAEVVLKALAHRRDLNPLLVGCRQWLPASYEQLLPRCREPLANPKQLEILDLPLTEDIAPGAISCEAGAASFAWLTAASQAVLDGRAQALVTAPIAKTAWHQAGHHYPGQTERLAELCGCDDAAMLFTARSPHSGWRFNTLLATTHIPLSNVPTALTPERIQQRLMQLEEFCRRFCDHPRLRVAGLNPHAGEAGQLGEEEQTWMTPLLNRHQHLRSNLQLEGPVPPDTCWLGAAQAWHDPEHIDAGCDGYLALYHDQGLIPVKLLAFDQAVNTTLGLPFLRTSPDHGTGFDRAGQGSARGASMLAAIDTAVELG
;
A
#
# COMPACT_ATOMS: atom_id res chain seq x y z
N MET A 1 -18.60 -4.90 11.07
CA MET A 1 -17.76 -3.91 10.35
C MET A 1 -16.32 -4.11 10.78
N THR A 2 -15.41 -4.12 9.83
CA THR A 2 -13.97 -4.25 10.08
C THR A 2 -13.47 -3.08 10.93
N ARG A 3 -12.93 -3.36 12.11
CA ARG A 3 -12.32 -2.34 12.96
C ARG A 3 -10.88 -2.12 12.54
N LEU A 4 -10.49 -0.87 12.32
CA LEU A 4 -9.16 -0.49 11.88
C LEU A 4 -8.30 0.02 13.03
N ALA A 5 -7.00 -0.31 13.05
CA ALA A 5 -5.99 0.46 13.76
C ALA A 5 -5.35 1.45 12.78
N ILE A 6 -5.26 2.73 13.15
CA ILE A 6 -4.69 3.78 12.29
C ILE A 6 -3.51 4.41 13.03
N ALA A 7 -2.29 4.18 12.55
CA ALA A 7 -1.10 4.85 13.03
C ALA A 7 -0.99 6.26 12.41
N LEU A 8 -0.88 7.30 13.22
CA LEU A 8 -0.90 8.70 12.77
C LEU A 8 0.35 9.15 12.02
N GLY A 9 1.39 8.30 11.95
CA GLY A 9 2.62 8.58 11.22
C GLY A 9 3.51 9.62 11.90
N ASP A 10 4.29 10.34 11.11
CA ASP A 10 5.21 11.35 11.63
C ASP A 10 4.42 12.60 12.09
N PRO A 11 4.51 12.97 13.40
CA PRO A 11 3.74 14.13 13.93
C PRO A 11 4.17 15.48 13.36
N ALA A 12 5.36 15.59 12.77
CA ALA A 12 5.81 16.78 12.06
C ALA A 12 5.27 16.87 10.62
N GLY A 13 4.64 15.80 10.10
CA GLY A 13 4.11 15.72 8.74
C GLY A 13 2.61 15.99 8.64
N ILE A 14 2.05 15.60 7.48
CA ILE A 14 0.62 15.75 7.15
C ILE A 14 -0.26 14.60 7.67
N GLY A 15 0.31 13.61 8.38
CA GLY A 15 -0.38 12.37 8.77
C GLY A 15 -1.71 12.62 9.49
N ALA A 16 -1.70 13.42 10.54
CA ALA A 16 -2.93 13.79 11.29
C ALA A 16 -3.96 14.48 10.40
N GLU A 17 -3.53 15.44 9.57
CA GLU A 17 -4.42 16.18 8.66
C GLU A 17 -5.16 15.25 7.70
N VAL A 18 -4.43 14.37 6.99
CA VAL A 18 -5.04 13.48 6.00
C VAL A 18 -5.92 12.41 6.64
N VAL A 19 -5.57 11.91 7.84
CA VAL A 19 -6.40 10.98 8.62
C VAL A 19 -7.71 11.64 9.06
N LEU A 20 -7.64 12.84 9.63
CA LEU A 20 -8.84 13.55 10.10
C LEU A 20 -9.75 13.95 8.93
N LYS A 21 -9.21 14.33 7.76
CA LYS A 21 -9.99 14.56 6.54
C LYS A 21 -10.68 13.29 6.07
N ALA A 22 -9.96 12.18 5.95
CA ALA A 22 -10.53 10.92 5.53
C ALA A 22 -11.66 10.44 6.46
N LEU A 23 -11.45 10.51 7.77
CA LEU A 23 -12.46 10.10 8.76
C LEU A 23 -13.69 11.04 8.80
N ALA A 24 -13.58 12.28 8.36
CA ALA A 24 -14.73 13.16 8.22
C ALA A 24 -15.72 12.66 7.14
N HIS A 25 -15.24 11.90 6.15
CA HIS A 25 -16.04 11.23 5.12
C HIS A 25 -16.51 9.83 5.54
N ARG A 26 -15.93 9.23 6.59
CA ARG A 26 -16.23 7.89 7.08
C ARG A 26 -16.69 7.90 8.55
N ARG A 27 -17.74 8.68 8.82
CA ARG A 27 -18.35 8.80 10.16
C ARG A 27 -19.04 7.53 10.66
N ASP A 28 -19.22 6.56 9.77
CA ASP A 28 -19.72 5.22 10.03
C ASP A 28 -18.68 4.33 10.73
N LEU A 29 -17.40 4.70 10.70
CA LEU A 29 -16.30 3.94 11.27
C LEU A 29 -15.98 4.38 12.70
N ASN A 30 -15.57 3.40 13.52
CA ASN A 30 -15.01 3.62 14.85
C ASN A 30 -13.58 3.04 14.94
N PRO A 31 -12.58 3.67 14.29
CA PRO A 31 -11.21 3.18 14.29
C PRO A 31 -10.52 3.42 15.63
N LEU A 32 -9.51 2.59 15.91
CA LEU A 32 -8.54 2.83 16.97
C LEU A 32 -7.39 3.69 16.39
N LEU A 33 -7.38 4.98 16.69
CA LEU A 33 -6.23 5.83 16.35
C LEU A 33 -5.09 5.56 17.30
N VAL A 34 -3.86 5.51 16.79
CA VAL A 34 -2.66 5.33 17.60
C VAL A 34 -1.76 6.56 17.47
N GLY A 35 -1.60 7.29 18.57
CA GLY A 35 -0.90 8.56 18.61
C GLY A 35 -1.02 9.24 19.95
N CYS A 36 -0.69 10.52 20.03
CA CYS A 36 -0.76 11.30 21.26
C CYS A 36 -2.13 11.98 21.44
N ARG A 37 -2.81 11.63 22.55
CA ARG A 37 -4.15 12.16 22.90
C ARG A 37 -4.17 13.67 23.15
N GLN A 38 -3.07 14.26 23.60
CA GLN A 38 -2.97 15.69 23.82
C GLN A 38 -2.62 16.45 22.54
N TRP A 39 -1.72 15.88 21.73
CA TRP A 39 -1.24 16.52 20.51
C TRP A 39 -2.29 16.55 19.39
N LEU A 40 -3.07 15.46 19.20
CA LEU A 40 -3.99 15.39 18.08
C LEU A 40 -5.11 16.45 18.14
N PRO A 41 -5.78 16.73 19.29
CA PRO A 41 -6.69 17.85 19.40
C PRO A 41 -6.04 19.22 19.19
N ALA A 42 -4.81 19.43 19.68
CA ALA A 42 -4.08 20.67 19.45
C ALA A 42 -3.80 20.89 17.96
N SER A 43 -3.36 19.85 17.26
CA SER A 43 -3.18 19.87 15.79
C SER A 43 -4.51 20.14 15.06
N TYR A 44 -5.60 19.54 15.49
CA TYR A 44 -6.94 19.78 14.92
C TYR A 44 -7.35 21.26 15.05
N GLU A 45 -7.20 21.87 16.24
CA GLU A 45 -7.56 23.28 16.45
C GLU A 45 -6.71 24.23 15.59
N GLN A 46 -5.44 23.89 15.34
CA GLN A 46 -4.56 24.66 14.45
C GLN A 46 -4.95 24.51 12.97
N LEU A 47 -5.39 23.32 12.56
CA LEU A 47 -5.79 23.01 11.18
C LEU A 47 -7.18 23.55 10.84
N LEU A 48 -8.11 23.56 11.79
CA LEU A 48 -9.52 23.88 11.58
C LEU A 48 -9.75 25.21 10.80
N PRO A 49 -9.09 26.33 11.14
CA PRO A 49 -9.29 27.62 10.43
C PRO A 49 -8.60 27.63 9.04
N ARG A 50 -7.72 26.67 8.74
CA ARG A 50 -6.92 26.61 7.51
C ARG A 50 -7.45 25.61 6.50
N CYS A 51 -8.17 24.58 6.95
CA CYS A 51 -8.73 23.54 6.11
C CYS A 51 -10.00 24.01 5.41
N ARG A 52 -10.09 23.74 4.08
CA ARG A 52 -11.33 23.89 3.31
C ARG A 52 -12.21 22.63 3.40
N GLU A 53 -11.60 21.49 3.57
CA GLU A 53 -12.28 20.21 3.73
C GLU A 53 -12.64 19.98 5.20
N PRO A 54 -13.73 19.23 5.48
CA PRO A 54 -14.11 18.90 6.85
C PRO A 54 -13.05 18.03 7.53
N LEU A 55 -12.91 18.19 8.85
CA LEU A 55 -12.05 17.39 9.70
C LEU A 55 -12.90 16.62 10.71
N ALA A 56 -12.61 15.34 10.94
CA ALA A 56 -13.20 14.58 12.04
C ALA A 56 -12.72 15.15 13.40
N ASN A 57 -13.63 15.31 14.35
CA ASN A 57 -13.28 15.84 15.67
C ASN A 57 -12.57 14.76 16.51
N PRO A 58 -11.30 14.97 16.91
CA PRO A 58 -10.54 13.98 17.68
C PRO A 58 -11.17 13.61 19.02
N LYS A 59 -11.98 14.49 19.62
CA LYS A 59 -12.69 14.23 20.89
C LYS A 59 -13.74 13.14 20.77
N GLN A 60 -14.16 12.81 19.54
CA GLN A 60 -15.13 11.74 19.24
C GLN A 60 -14.48 10.42 18.80
N LEU A 61 -13.14 10.38 18.73
CA LEU A 61 -12.38 9.23 18.25
C LEU A 61 -11.72 8.50 19.42
N GLU A 62 -11.65 7.18 19.31
CA GLU A 62 -10.90 6.36 20.27
C GLU A 62 -9.39 6.47 19.96
N ILE A 63 -8.61 6.81 20.97
CA ILE A 63 -7.16 6.98 20.84
C ILE A 63 -6.44 6.06 21.80
N LEU A 64 -5.59 5.17 21.27
CA LEU A 64 -4.54 4.51 22.02
C LEU A 64 -3.42 5.53 22.23
N ASP A 65 -3.33 6.01 23.46
CA ASP A 65 -2.49 7.15 23.82
C ASP A 65 -1.04 6.73 24.02
N LEU A 66 -0.14 7.29 23.21
CA LEU A 66 1.30 7.27 23.37
C LEU A 66 1.79 8.72 23.34
N PRO A 67 2.02 9.33 24.50
CA PRO A 67 2.36 10.74 24.61
C PRO A 67 3.64 11.12 23.86
N LEU A 68 3.69 12.32 23.32
CA LEU A 68 4.93 12.96 22.87
C LEU A 68 5.77 13.35 24.08
N THR A 69 7.07 13.21 23.97
CA THR A 69 8.02 13.61 25.01
C THR A 69 8.35 15.10 24.97
N GLU A 70 8.19 15.71 23.81
CA GLU A 70 8.47 17.12 23.52
C GLU A 70 7.48 17.69 22.50
N ASP A 71 7.45 19.01 22.36
CA ASP A 71 6.67 19.69 21.33
C ASP A 71 7.29 19.47 19.95
N ILE A 72 6.49 19.02 18.99
CA ILE A 72 6.92 18.77 17.63
C ILE A 72 6.50 19.92 16.71
N ALA A 73 7.47 20.56 16.08
CA ALA A 73 7.22 21.62 15.10
C ALA A 73 6.78 21.01 13.76
N PRO A 74 5.64 21.44 13.16
CA PRO A 74 5.25 20.99 11.83
C PRO A 74 6.29 21.32 10.77
N GLY A 75 6.53 20.38 9.86
CA GLY A 75 7.45 20.55 8.72
C GLY A 75 8.94 20.37 9.04
N ALA A 76 9.28 20.02 10.28
CA ALA A 76 10.68 19.86 10.71
C ALA A 76 10.98 18.38 11.04
N ILE A 77 12.05 17.84 10.43
CA ILE A 77 12.54 16.49 10.78
C ILE A 77 13.19 16.56 12.16
N SER A 78 12.80 15.67 13.08
CA SER A 78 13.40 15.56 14.40
C SER A 78 13.49 14.11 14.88
N CYS A 79 14.40 13.86 15.82
CA CYS A 79 14.57 12.59 16.52
C CYS A 79 13.27 12.20 17.26
N GLU A 80 12.65 13.16 17.93
CA GLU A 80 11.45 13.00 18.76
C GLU A 80 10.24 12.60 17.89
N ALA A 81 10.06 13.22 16.71
CA ALA A 81 9.05 12.87 15.74
C ALA A 81 9.30 11.46 15.17
N GLY A 82 10.57 11.13 14.93
CA GLY A 82 10.99 9.80 14.53
C GLY A 82 10.64 8.73 15.57
N ALA A 83 11.02 8.96 16.82
CA ALA A 83 10.74 8.04 17.93
C ALA A 83 9.23 7.85 18.14
N ALA A 84 8.45 8.94 18.11
CA ALA A 84 7.00 8.90 18.26
C ALA A 84 6.34 8.09 17.14
N SER A 85 6.66 8.38 15.88
CA SER A 85 6.06 7.68 14.73
C SER A 85 6.42 6.19 14.70
N PHE A 86 7.63 5.82 15.14
CA PHE A 86 8.05 4.44 15.29
C PHE A 86 7.27 3.71 16.39
N ALA A 87 7.11 4.34 17.55
CA ALA A 87 6.33 3.81 18.67
C ALA A 87 4.85 3.63 18.29
N TRP A 88 4.27 4.61 17.60
CA TRP A 88 2.87 4.56 17.17
C TRP A 88 2.63 3.45 16.14
N LEU A 89 3.52 3.27 15.16
CA LEU A 89 3.45 2.15 14.24
C LEU A 89 3.52 0.81 14.95
N THR A 90 4.48 0.66 15.87
CA THR A 90 4.67 -0.56 16.66
C THR A 90 3.42 -0.89 17.49
N ALA A 91 2.87 0.09 18.20
CA ALA A 91 1.66 -0.11 19.01
C ALA A 91 0.41 -0.38 18.16
N ALA A 92 0.27 0.26 16.99
CA ALA A 92 -0.82 -0.01 16.07
C ALA A 92 -0.77 -1.44 15.54
N SER A 93 0.42 -1.92 15.17
CA SER A 93 0.64 -3.31 14.73
C SER A 93 0.31 -4.30 15.82
N GLN A 94 0.77 -4.03 17.05
CA GLN A 94 0.47 -4.88 18.19
C GLN A 94 -1.02 -4.94 18.48
N ALA A 95 -1.74 -3.82 18.36
CA ALA A 95 -3.19 -3.78 18.54
C ALA A 95 -3.94 -4.68 17.54
N VAL A 96 -3.43 -4.81 16.30
CA VAL A 96 -3.98 -5.75 15.31
C VAL A 96 -3.62 -7.19 15.68
N LEU A 97 -2.38 -7.47 16.05
CA LEU A 97 -1.94 -8.80 16.48
C LEU A 97 -2.70 -9.30 17.71
N ASP A 98 -3.04 -8.41 18.64
CA ASP A 98 -3.85 -8.69 19.83
C ASP A 98 -5.36 -8.83 19.54
N GLY A 99 -5.79 -8.70 18.27
CA GLY A 99 -7.19 -8.81 17.84
C GLY A 99 -8.06 -7.61 18.20
N ARG A 100 -7.49 -6.47 18.63
CA ARG A 100 -8.22 -5.22 18.92
C ARG A 100 -8.70 -4.50 17.64
N ALA A 101 -8.08 -4.82 16.51
CA ALA A 101 -8.45 -4.39 15.17
C ALA A 101 -8.17 -5.53 14.17
N GLN A 102 -8.79 -5.49 12.98
CA GLN A 102 -8.63 -6.51 11.95
C GLN A 102 -7.63 -6.10 10.87
N ALA A 103 -7.45 -4.80 10.64
CA ALA A 103 -6.54 -4.29 9.63
C ALA A 103 -5.78 -3.06 10.14
N LEU A 104 -4.63 -2.79 9.55
CA LEU A 104 -3.75 -1.68 9.87
C LEU A 104 -3.76 -0.65 8.73
N VAL A 105 -4.02 0.62 9.06
CA VAL A 105 -3.79 1.75 8.17
C VAL A 105 -2.66 2.60 8.71
N THR A 106 -1.68 2.96 7.88
CA THR A 106 -0.54 3.74 8.34
C THR A 106 -0.41 5.05 7.59
N ALA A 107 -0.33 6.16 8.33
CA ALA A 107 0.05 7.44 7.76
C ALA A 107 1.57 7.49 7.47
N PRO A 108 2.01 8.45 6.64
CA PRO A 108 3.41 8.55 6.23
C PRO A 108 4.39 8.79 7.38
N ILE A 109 5.59 8.24 7.24
CA ILE A 109 6.74 8.46 8.15
C ILE A 109 7.95 9.01 7.40
N ALA A 110 8.86 9.66 8.12
CA ALA A 110 10.15 10.07 7.61
C ALA A 110 11.24 9.08 8.04
N LYS A 111 11.83 8.38 7.08
CA LYS A 111 12.96 7.45 7.33
C LYS A 111 14.14 8.15 8.01
N THR A 112 14.42 9.40 7.59
CA THR A 112 15.48 10.22 8.20
C THR A 112 15.23 10.49 9.68
N ALA A 113 13.96 10.79 10.06
CA ALA A 113 13.58 10.98 11.47
C ALA A 113 13.74 9.67 12.26
N TRP A 114 13.34 8.52 11.69
CA TRP A 114 13.56 7.21 12.28
C TRP A 114 15.05 6.93 12.51
N HIS A 115 15.90 7.20 11.51
CA HIS A 115 17.36 7.01 11.64
C HIS A 115 17.96 7.91 12.73
N GLN A 116 17.50 9.17 12.84
CA GLN A 116 17.93 10.07 13.93
C GLN A 116 17.51 9.54 15.31
N ALA A 117 16.37 8.85 15.38
CA ALA A 117 15.87 8.19 16.60
C ALA A 117 16.52 6.81 16.86
N GLY A 118 17.51 6.39 16.07
CA GLY A 118 18.21 5.12 16.21
C GLY A 118 17.51 3.92 15.58
N HIS A 119 16.45 4.13 14.80
CA HIS A 119 15.68 3.06 14.13
C HIS A 119 16.10 2.97 12.65
N HIS A 120 16.98 2.03 12.33
CA HIS A 120 17.60 1.88 11.01
C HIS A 120 16.82 0.89 10.12
N TYR A 121 15.61 1.26 9.70
CA TYR A 121 14.77 0.48 8.78
C TYR A 121 14.69 1.18 7.41
N PRO A 122 14.65 0.40 6.31
CA PRO A 122 14.39 0.94 4.96
C PRO A 122 13.01 1.60 4.83
N GLY A 123 12.03 1.14 5.63
CA GLY A 123 10.68 1.68 5.66
C GLY A 123 9.78 0.98 6.66
N GLN A 124 8.47 1.28 6.60
CA GLN A 124 7.48 0.68 7.48
C GLN A 124 7.32 -0.82 7.23
N THR A 125 7.42 -1.27 5.98
CA THR A 125 7.21 -2.67 5.59
C THR A 125 8.18 -3.60 6.27
N GLU A 126 9.45 -3.25 6.34
CA GLU A 126 10.49 -4.07 6.97
C GLU A 126 10.30 -4.16 8.50
N ARG A 127 9.89 -3.04 9.11
CA ARG A 127 9.55 -3.04 10.55
C ARG A 127 8.33 -3.91 10.83
N LEU A 128 7.30 -3.84 9.99
CA LEU A 128 6.09 -4.65 10.14
C LEU A 128 6.39 -6.14 9.94
N ALA A 129 7.21 -6.48 8.95
CA ALA A 129 7.64 -7.85 8.70
C ALA A 129 8.37 -8.43 9.92
N GLU A 130 9.31 -7.69 10.51
CA GLU A 130 10.01 -8.09 11.73
C GLU A 130 9.06 -8.29 12.92
N LEU A 131 8.13 -7.35 13.16
CA LEU A 131 7.14 -7.46 14.24
C LEU A 131 6.24 -8.69 14.11
N CYS A 132 5.96 -9.10 12.87
CA CYS A 132 5.11 -10.25 12.57
C CYS A 132 5.89 -11.56 12.41
N GLY A 133 7.23 -11.54 12.47
CA GLY A 133 8.06 -12.69 12.17
C GLY A 133 7.91 -13.19 10.74
N CYS A 134 7.70 -12.27 9.78
CA CYS A 134 7.48 -12.57 8.37
C CYS A 134 8.74 -12.21 7.56
N ASP A 135 9.25 -13.17 6.77
CA ASP A 135 10.47 -12.96 5.99
C ASP A 135 10.22 -12.38 4.60
N ASP A 136 8.96 -12.35 4.13
CA ASP A 136 8.64 -12.03 2.74
C ASP A 136 7.40 -11.15 2.58
N ALA A 137 7.48 -9.94 3.12
CA ALA A 137 6.50 -8.91 2.85
C ALA A 137 6.63 -8.40 1.40
N ALA A 138 5.49 -8.26 0.73
CA ALA A 138 5.43 -7.84 -0.68
C ALA A 138 4.62 -6.55 -0.83
N MET A 139 5.02 -5.72 -1.79
CA MET A 139 4.37 -4.45 -2.10
C MET A 139 3.38 -4.63 -3.24
N LEU A 140 2.11 -4.42 -2.94
CA LEU A 140 1.03 -4.39 -3.89
C LEU A 140 0.43 -2.99 -3.96
N PHE A 141 0.14 -2.52 -5.15
CA PHE A 141 -0.70 -1.35 -5.35
C PHE A 141 -2.08 -1.78 -5.78
N THR A 142 -3.09 -1.34 -5.04
CA THR A 142 -4.49 -1.56 -5.37
C THR A 142 -5.20 -0.22 -5.53
N ALA A 143 -6.10 -0.13 -6.49
CA ALA A 143 -6.93 1.06 -6.70
C ALA A 143 -8.31 0.64 -7.18
N ARG A 144 -9.37 1.25 -6.62
CA ARG A 144 -10.73 1.06 -7.12
C ARG A 144 -11.11 2.21 -8.03
N SER A 145 -11.53 1.88 -9.25
CA SER A 145 -11.98 2.89 -10.20
C SER A 145 -13.22 3.65 -9.69
N PRO A 146 -13.22 4.98 -9.69
CA PRO A 146 -14.40 5.77 -9.38
C PRO A 146 -15.43 5.76 -10.54
N HIS A 147 -15.06 5.25 -11.73
CA HIS A 147 -15.90 5.21 -12.91
C HIS A 147 -16.61 3.87 -13.08
N SER A 148 -15.85 2.78 -13.05
CA SER A 148 -16.36 1.43 -13.32
C SER A 148 -16.52 0.57 -12.06
N GLY A 149 -15.88 0.95 -10.96
CA GLY A 149 -15.77 0.11 -9.77
C GLY A 149 -14.77 -1.03 -9.90
N TRP A 150 -14.13 -1.21 -11.08
CA TRP A 150 -13.09 -2.21 -11.27
C TRP A 150 -11.88 -1.95 -10.36
N ARG A 151 -11.25 -3.03 -9.91
CA ARG A 151 -10.09 -2.96 -9.02
C ARG A 151 -8.80 -3.27 -9.78
N PHE A 152 -7.93 -2.27 -9.87
CA PHE A 152 -6.60 -2.42 -10.46
C PHE A 152 -5.61 -2.85 -9.40
N ASN A 153 -5.07 -4.07 -9.49
CA ASN A 153 -4.13 -4.63 -8.54
C ASN A 153 -2.82 -4.98 -9.23
N THR A 154 -1.71 -4.43 -8.73
CA THR A 154 -0.37 -4.67 -9.27
C THR A 154 0.59 -5.02 -8.14
N LEU A 155 1.05 -6.27 -8.12
CA LEU A 155 2.07 -6.76 -7.19
C LEU A 155 3.45 -6.63 -7.82
N LEU A 156 4.43 -6.22 -7.04
CA LEU A 156 5.82 -6.08 -7.45
C LEU A 156 6.65 -7.30 -7.02
N ALA A 157 7.33 -7.94 -7.96
CA ALA A 157 8.24 -9.05 -7.65
C ALA A 157 9.54 -8.54 -7.02
N THR A 158 10.05 -7.42 -7.52
CA THR A 158 11.16 -6.67 -6.93
C THR A 158 10.78 -5.20 -6.76
N THR A 159 11.34 -4.53 -5.75
CA THR A 159 10.98 -3.15 -5.40
C THR A 159 12.20 -2.21 -5.56
N HIS A 160 12.77 -1.74 -4.48
CA HIS A 160 13.78 -0.68 -4.43
C HIS A 160 15.21 -1.21 -4.66
N ILE A 161 15.46 -1.83 -5.79
CA ILE A 161 16.78 -2.28 -6.23
C ILE A 161 17.16 -1.64 -7.58
N PRO A 162 18.46 -1.48 -7.89
CA PRO A 162 18.89 -1.04 -9.21
C PRO A 162 18.35 -1.95 -10.31
N LEU A 163 17.95 -1.37 -11.45
CA LEU A 163 17.39 -2.13 -12.57
C LEU A 163 18.36 -3.24 -13.04
N SER A 164 19.65 -2.99 -13.01
CA SER A 164 20.70 -3.97 -13.34
C SER A 164 20.70 -5.22 -12.45
N ASN A 165 20.14 -5.11 -11.24
CA ASN A 165 20.07 -6.22 -10.28
C ASN A 165 18.76 -7.01 -10.40
N VAL A 166 17.79 -6.51 -11.16
CA VAL A 166 16.47 -7.16 -11.30
C VAL A 166 16.58 -8.57 -11.85
N PRO A 167 17.29 -8.85 -12.97
CA PRO A 167 17.37 -10.21 -13.52
C PRO A 167 17.91 -11.22 -12.50
N THR A 168 18.94 -10.85 -11.74
CA THR A 168 19.54 -11.72 -10.72
C THR A 168 18.63 -11.89 -9.48
N ALA A 169 17.84 -10.89 -9.16
CA ALA A 169 16.91 -10.93 -8.02
C ALA A 169 15.63 -11.73 -8.33
N LEU A 170 15.32 -11.93 -9.61
CA LEU A 170 14.17 -12.71 -10.05
C LEU A 170 14.55 -14.21 -10.07
N THR A 171 14.07 -14.94 -9.07
CA THR A 171 14.20 -16.40 -9.00
C THR A 171 12.84 -17.09 -9.18
N PRO A 172 12.81 -18.35 -9.62
CA PRO A 172 11.57 -19.12 -9.70
C PRO A 172 10.79 -19.14 -8.38
N GLU A 173 11.49 -19.28 -7.24
CA GLU A 173 10.89 -19.32 -5.91
C GLU A 173 10.22 -17.97 -5.57
N ARG A 174 10.88 -16.85 -5.86
CA ARG A 174 10.33 -15.52 -5.65
C ARG A 174 9.07 -15.29 -6.48
N ILE A 175 9.11 -15.62 -7.78
CA ILE A 175 7.93 -15.45 -8.65
C ILE A 175 6.79 -16.35 -8.18
N GLN A 176 7.07 -17.61 -7.83
CA GLN A 176 6.05 -18.52 -7.29
C GLN A 176 5.41 -17.97 -6.04
N GLN A 177 6.20 -17.44 -5.11
CA GLN A 177 5.70 -16.85 -3.87
C GLN A 177 4.85 -15.61 -4.13
N ARG A 178 5.28 -14.71 -5.01
CA ARG A 178 4.50 -13.52 -5.42
C ARG A 178 3.18 -13.90 -6.09
N LEU A 179 3.18 -14.93 -6.93
CA LEU A 179 1.94 -15.45 -7.53
C LEU A 179 0.96 -15.96 -6.46
N MET A 180 1.44 -16.70 -5.47
CA MET A 180 0.61 -17.19 -4.37
C MET A 180 0.02 -16.03 -3.56
N GLN A 181 0.81 -15.02 -3.24
CA GLN A 181 0.35 -13.83 -2.53
C GLN A 181 -0.68 -13.02 -3.33
N LEU A 182 -0.45 -12.85 -4.64
CA LEU A 182 -1.38 -12.14 -5.52
C LEU A 182 -2.70 -12.90 -5.67
N GLU A 183 -2.63 -14.22 -5.87
CA GLU A 183 -3.79 -15.10 -5.94
C GLU A 183 -4.62 -15.02 -4.64
N GLU A 184 -3.99 -15.17 -3.47
CA GLU A 184 -4.65 -15.07 -2.17
C GLU A 184 -5.32 -13.70 -1.98
N PHE A 185 -4.64 -12.64 -2.37
CA PHE A 185 -5.22 -11.29 -2.31
C PHE A 185 -6.45 -11.16 -3.22
N CYS A 186 -6.36 -11.60 -4.48
CA CYS A 186 -7.47 -11.50 -5.42
C CYS A 186 -8.67 -12.38 -5.00
N ARG A 187 -8.43 -13.50 -4.32
CA ARG A 187 -9.50 -14.37 -3.78
C ARG A 187 -10.34 -13.72 -2.67
N ARG A 188 -9.93 -12.59 -2.14
CA ARG A 188 -10.75 -11.81 -1.19
C ARG A 188 -12.00 -11.20 -1.84
N PHE A 189 -12.01 -11.09 -3.17
CA PHE A 189 -13.11 -10.47 -3.94
C PHE A 189 -13.50 -11.21 -5.22
N CYS A 190 -12.76 -12.27 -5.61
CA CYS A 190 -13.03 -13.06 -6.81
C CYS A 190 -12.66 -14.53 -6.59
N ASP A 191 -13.62 -15.45 -6.79
CA ASP A 191 -13.42 -16.91 -6.60
C ASP A 191 -12.53 -17.52 -7.70
N HIS A 192 -12.54 -16.94 -8.90
CA HIS A 192 -11.81 -17.39 -10.09
C HIS A 192 -10.93 -16.27 -10.65
N PRO A 193 -9.86 -15.84 -9.95
CA PRO A 193 -9.09 -14.69 -10.36
C PRO A 193 -8.36 -14.91 -11.68
N ARG A 194 -8.34 -13.84 -12.48
CA ARG A 194 -7.54 -13.73 -13.70
C ARG A 194 -6.28 -12.95 -13.39
N LEU A 195 -5.13 -13.62 -13.46
CA LEU A 195 -3.83 -13.02 -13.17
C LEU A 195 -3.02 -12.90 -14.46
N ARG A 196 -2.27 -11.82 -14.58
CA ARG A 196 -1.35 -11.59 -15.69
C ARG A 196 0.04 -11.28 -15.19
N VAL A 197 1.04 -11.92 -15.78
CA VAL A 197 2.45 -11.75 -15.43
C VAL A 197 3.17 -11.06 -16.57
N ALA A 198 3.81 -9.93 -16.30
CA ALA A 198 4.62 -9.24 -17.26
C ALA A 198 5.91 -10.03 -17.59
N GLY A 199 6.37 -9.94 -18.82
CA GLY A 199 7.70 -10.39 -19.20
C GLY A 199 8.79 -9.47 -18.64
N LEU A 200 10.01 -9.98 -18.57
CA LEU A 200 11.20 -9.20 -18.20
C LEU A 200 11.73 -8.41 -19.39
N ASN A 201 11.84 -9.12 -20.51
CA ASN A 201 12.47 -8.61 -21.72
C ASN A 201 11.44 -8.07 -22.72
N PRO A 202 11.85 -7.16 -23.64
CA PRO A 202 11.00 -6.75 -24.75
C PRO A 202 10.41 -7.95 -25.48
N HIS A 203 9.15 -7.85 -25.90
CA HIS A 203 8.40 -8.93 -26.55
C HIS A 203 8.40 -10.27 -25.79
N ALA A 204 8.56 -10.21 -24.45
CA ALA A 204 8.70 -11.40 -23.61
C ALA A 204 9.83 -12.34 -24.10
N GLY A 205 10.98 -11.75 -24.46
CA GLY A 205 12.18 -12.46 -24.90
C GLY A 205 12.21 -12.88 -26.36
N GLU A 206 11.11 -12.71 -27.13
CA GLU A 206 11.00 -13.06 -28.56
C GLU A 206 11.65 -14.42 -28.89
N ALA A 207 11.17 -15.47 -28.26
CA ALA A 207 11.68 -16.85 -28.39
C ALA A 207 13.19 -16.97 -28.09
N GLY A 208 13.72 -16.17 -27.14
CA GLY A 208 15.13 -16.21 -26.72
C GLY A 208 16.05 -15.25 -27.47
N GLN A 209 15.52 -14.48 -28.45
CA GLN A 209 16.35 -13.51 -29.21
C GLN A 209 16.67 -12.25 -28.41
N LEU A 210 15.78 -11.84 -27.52
CA LEU A 210 15.92 -10.64 -26.70
C LEU A 210 16.13 -10.93 -25.20
N GLY A 211 16.31 -12.20 -24.85
CA GLY A 211 16.49 -12.69 -23.50
C GLY A 211 15.89 -14.09 -23.35
N GLU A 212 16.46 -14.92 -22.50
CA GLU A 212 16.09 -16.33 -22.37
C GLU A 212 15.23 -16.63 -21.13
N GLU A 213 15.08 -15.68 -20.21
CA GLU A 213 14.44 -15.87 -18.90
C GLU A 213 13.00 -16.36 -19.05
N GLU A 214 12.25 -15.79 -19.97
CA GLU A 214 10.86 -16.17 -20.22
C GLU A 214 10.73 -17.59 -20.70
N GLN A 215 11.60 -18.00 -21.62
CA GLN A 215 11.56 -19.34 -22.22
C GLN A 215 12.14 -20.40 -21.30
N THR A 216 13.27 -20.09 -20.63
CA THR A 216 14.04 -21.09 -19.88
C THR A 216 13.39 -21.49 -18.57
N TRP A 217 12.79 -20.55 -17.86
CA TRP A 217 12.22 -20.84 -16.53
C TRP A 217 10.87 -20.21 -16.22
N MET A 218 10.55 -18.97 -16.72
CA MET A 218 9.29 -18.32 -16.38
C MET A 218 8.08 -19.04 -16.94
N THR A 219 8.04 -19.34 -18.24
CA THR A 219 6.94 -20.06 -18.89
C THR A 219 6.72 -21.46 -18.27
N PRO A 220 7.76 -22.29 -18.06
CA PRO A 220 7.60 -23.55 -17.33
C PRO A 220 7.03 -23.40 -15.92
N LEU A 221 7.45 -22.36 -15.19
CA LEU A 221 6.95 -22.06 -13.85
C LEU A 221 5.46 -21.70 -13.87
N LEU A 222 5.07 -20.75 -14.74
CA LEU A 222 3.69 -20.29 -14.85
C LEU A 222 2.74 -21.41 -15.27
N ASN A 223 3.14 -22.24 -16.24
CA ASN A 223 2.39 -23.41 -16.68
C ASN A 223 2.17 -24.40 -15.54
N ARG A 224 3.21 -24.68 -14.74
CA ARG A 224 3.10 -25.55 -13.56
C ARG A 224 2.16 -24.93 -12.51
N HIS A 225 2.26 -23.63 -12.25
CA HIS A 225 1.41 -22.94 -11.30
C HIS A 225 -0.06 -23.01 -11.70
N GLN A 226 -0.36 -22.75 -12.98
CA GLN A 226 -1.70 -22.86 -13.57
C GLN A 226 -2.25 -24.28 -13.47
N HIS A 227 -1.44 -25.29 -13.80
CA HIS A 227 -1.87 -26.70 -13.84
C HIS A 227 -2.31 -27.25 -12.47
N LEU A 228 -1.75 -26.70 -11.40
CA LEU A 228 -2.06 -27.08 -10.03
C LEU A 228 -3.30 -26.38 -9.48
N ARG A 229 -3.92 -25.45 -10.23
CA ARG A 229 -5.01 -24.58 -9.77
C ARG A 229 -6.14 -24.46 -10.79
N SER A 230 -7.19 -25.27 -10.61
CA SER A 230 -8.34 -25.29 -11.53
C SER A 230 -9.14 -23.99 -11.54
N ASN A 231 -9.08 -23.21 -10.46
CA ASN A 231 -9.88 -22.00 -10.25
C ASN A 231 -9.04 -20.72 -10.42
N LEU A 232 -8.01 -20.76 -11.24
CA LEU A 232 -7.15 -19.64 -11.58
C LEU A 232 -7.01 -19.55 -13.10
N GLN A 233 -7.08 -18.35 -13.64
CA GLN A 233 -6.64 -18.07 -15.01
C GLN A 233 -5.33 -17.29 -14.93
N LEU A 234 -4.25 -17.86 -15.45
CA LEU A 234 -2.92 -17.26 -15.42
C LEU A 234 -2.40 -17.06 -16.83
N GLU A 235 -2.15 -15.83 -17.21
CA GLU A 235 -1.58 -15.44 -18.50
C GLU A 235 -0.17 -14.88 -18.30
N GLY A 236 0.77 -15.34 -19.07
CA GLY A 236 2.15 -14.82 -19.03
C GLY A 236 3.22 -15.82 -19.43
N PRO A 237 4.46 -15.37 -19.58
CA PRO A 237 4.89 -13.96 -19.54
C PRO A 237 4.32 -13.17 -20.75
N VAL A 238 3.67 -12.04 -20.49
CA VAL A 238 3.12 -11.18 -21.55
C VAL A 238 4.13 -10.07 -21.86
N PRO A 239 4.33 -9.68 -23.12
CA PRO A 239 5.19 -8.55 -23.45
C PRO A 239 4.90 -7.32 -22.59
N PRO A 240 5.93 -6.68 -21.97
CA PRO A 240 5.72 -5.62 -20.98
C PRO A 240 4.92 -4.42 -21.47
N ASP A 241 5.08 -4.08 -22.76
CA ASP A 241 4.38 -2.96 -23.41
C ASP A 241 2.88 -3.24 -23.64
N THR A 242 2.48 -4.49 -23.69
CA THR A 242 1.08 -4.90 -23.91
C THR A 242 0.41 -5.54 -22.70
N CYS A 243 1.18 -5.81 -21.63
CA CYS A 243 0.69 -6.47 -20.42
C CYS A 243 -0.53 -5.74 -19.80
N TRP A 244 -0.59 -4.43 -19.95
CA TRP A 244 -1.61 -3.56 -19.35
C TRP A 244 -2.75 -3.19 -20.31
N LEU A 245 -2.78 -3.77 -21.49
CA LEU A 245 -3.90 -3.59 -22.42
C LEU A 245 -5.21 -4.05 -21.76
N GLY A 246 -6.26 -3.25 -21.96
CA GLY A 246 -7.54 -3.47 -21.31
C GLY A 246 -7.69 -2.82 -19.93
N ALA A 247 -6.59 -2.55 -19.18
CA ALA A 247 -6.69 -1.91 -17.88
C ALA A 247 -7.32 -0.51 -17.93
N ALA A 248 -6.95 0.30 -18.95
CA ALA A 248 -7.55 1.62 -19.13
C ALA A 248 -9.04 1.54 -19.48
N GLN A 249 -9.43 0.57 -20.32
CA GLN A 249 -10.82 0.35 -20.65
C GLN A 249 -11.62 -0.11 -19.42
N ALA A 250 -11.13 -1.10 -18.68
CA ALA A 250 -11.76 -1.56 -17.44
C ALA A 250 -11.84 -0.45 -16.37
N TRP A 251 -10.87 0.48 -16.34
CA TRP A 251 -10.89 1.62 -15.43
C TRP A 251 -12.00 2.64 -15.73
N HIS A 252 -12.22 2.95 -17.01
CA HIS A 252 -13.13 4.02 -17.42
C HIS A 252 -14.52 3.57 -17.79
N ASP A 253 -14.70 2.29 -18.18
CA ASP A 253 -15.94 1.79 -18.76
C ASP A 253 -16.54 0.64 -17.91
N PRO A 254 -17.71 0.88 -17.27
CA PRO A 254 -18.39 -0.15 -16.48
C PRO A 254 -18.85 -1.37 -17.29
N GLU A 255 -19.06 -1.22 -18.61
CA GLU A 255 -19.50 -2.32 -19.48
C GLU A 255 -18.34 -3.21 -19.93
N HIS A 256 -17.09 -2.78 -19.69
CA HIS A 256 -15.88 -3.46 -20.15
C HIS A 256 -14.90 -3.77 -19.00
N ILE A 257 -15.39 -4.00 -17.79
CA ILE A 257 -14.55 -4.38 -16.65
C ILE A 257 -13.77 -5.68 -16.90
N ASP A 258 -14.35 -6.57 -17.73
CA ASP A 258 -13.72 -7.83 -18.15
C ASP A 258 -12.52 -7.66 -19.09
N ALA A 259 -12.28 -6.46 -19.62
CA ALA A 259 -11.07 -6.18 -20.39
C ALA A 259 -9.80 -6.16 -19.52
N GLY A 260 -9.94 -5.84 -18.23
CA GLY A 260 -8.85 -5.91 -17.24
C GLY A 260 -8.69 -7.29 -16.61
N CYS A 261 -7.59 -7.49 -15.88
CA CYS A 261 -7.34 -8.66 -15.03
C CYS A 261 -7.59 -8.31 -13.56
N ASP A 262 -7.79 -9.34 -12.71
CA ASP A 262 -7.96 -9.14 -11.28
C ASP A 262 -6.64 -8.85 -10.57
N GLY A 263 -5.52 -9.31 -11.14
CA GLY A 263 -4.19 -9.04 -10.62
C GLY A 263 -3.11 -9.06 -11.70
N TYR A 264 -2.14 -8.16 -11.56
CA TYR A 264 -0.96 -8.08 -12.40
C TYR A 264 0.28 -8.32 -11.54
N LEU A 265 1.19 -9.16 -12.00
CA LEU A 265 2.52 -9.33 -11.41
C LEU A 265 3.53 -8.60 -12.29
N ALA A 266 4.06 -7.49 -11.78
CA ALA A 266 5.16 -6.76 -12.39
C ALA A 266 6.48 -7.25 -11.81
N LEU A 267 7.51 -7.34 -12.64
CA LEU A 267 8.81 -7.90 -12.25
C LEU A 267 9.70 -6.88 -11.53
N TYR A 268 9.51 -5.60 -11.81
CA TYR A 268 10.26 -4.51 -11.16
C TYR A 268 9.37 -3.28 -10.94
N HIS A 269 9.87 -2.38 -10.10
CA HIS A 269 9.14 -1.25 -9.57
C HIS A 269 8.44 -0.42 -10.66
N ASP A 270 9.18 0.14 -11.61
CA ASP A 270 8.60 1.09 -12.59
C ASP A 270 7.70 0.38 -13.61
N GLN A 271 7.97 -0.89 -13.93
CA GLN A 271 7.08 -1.68 -14.78
C GLN A 271 5.65 -1.74 -14.24
N GLY A 272 5.51 -1.88 -12.91
CA GLY A 272 4.20 -1.91 -12.25
C GLY A 272 3.65 -0.52 -11.94
N LEU A 273 4.49 0.43 -11.52
CA LEU A 273 4.01 1.71 -11.02
C LEU A 273 3.70 2.73 -12.11
N ILE A 274 4.31 2.66 -13.28
CA ILE A 274 3.96 3.54 -14.40
C ILE A 274 2.47 3.40 -14.75
N PRO A 275 1.93 2.20 -15.06
CA PRO A 275 0.50 2.07 -15.36
C PRO A 275 -0.41 2.44 -14.16
N VAL A 276 -0.02 2.11 -12.94
CA VAL A 276 -0.78 2.50 -11.73
C VAL A 276 -0.86 4.02 -11.61
N LYS A 277 0.25 4.72 -11.77
CA LYS A 277 0.31 6.19 -11.64
C LYS A 277 -0.41 6.91 -12.79
N LEU A 278 -0.39 6.34 -13.99
CA LEU A 278 -1.11 6.92 -15.14
C LEU A 278 -2.62 6.81 -14.99
N LEU A 279 -3.14 5.69 -14.45
CA LEU A 279 -4.58 5.46 -14.34
C LEU A 279 -5.17 5.91 -13.01
N ALA A 280 -4.46 5.68 -11.90
CA ALA A 280 -5.04 5.67 -10.56
C ALA A 280 -4.28 6.54 -9.55
N PHE A 281 -3.61 7.60 -9.97
CA PHE A 281 -2.69 8.39 -9.13
C PHE A 281 -3.25 8.74 -7.74
N ASP A 282 -4.47 9.27 -7.66
CA ASP A 282 -5.11 9.69 -6.40
C ASP A 282 -5.84 8.53 -5.68
N GLN A 283 -6.05 7.40 -6.35
CA GLN A 283 -6.78 6.23 -5.83
C GLN A 283 -5.85 5.08 -5.44
N ALA A 284 -4.57 5.16 -5.83
CA ALA A 284 -3.62 4.11 -5.56
C ALA A 284 -3.31 3.98 -4.07
N VAL A 285 -3.45 2.77 -3.56
CA VAL A 285 -3.20 2.39 -2.17
C VAL A 285 -2.04 1.42 -2.14
N ASN A 286 -1.00 1.75 -1.38
CA ASN A 286 0.10 0.83 -1.10
C ASN A 286 -0.37 -0.18 -0.05
N THR A 287 -0.38 -1.43 -0.42
CA THR A 287 -0.84 -2.56 0.40
C THR A 287 0.32 -3.52 0.63
N THR A 288 0.52 -3.95 1.86
CA THR A 288 1.56 -4.94 2.19
C THR A 288 0.93 -6.31 2.29
N LEU A 289 1.39 -7.25 1.46
CA LEU A 289 1.04 -8.67 1.51
C LEU A 289 2.11 -9.46 2.28
N GLY A 290 1.75 -10.67 2.74
CA GLY A 290 2.66 -11.55 3.50
C GLY A 290 2.69 -11.25 5.00
N LEU A 291 1.92 -10.29 5.49
CA LEU A 291 1.65 -10.08 6.91
C LEU A 291 0.42 -10.90 7.33
N PRO A 292 0.27 -11.25 8.64
CA PRO A 292 -0.91 -11.97 9.14
C PRO A 292 -2.21 -11.13 9.13
N PHE A 293 -2.11 -9.87 8.76
CA PHE A 293 -3.22 -8.93 8.60
C PHE A 293 -3.03 -8.03 7.39
N LEU A 294 -4.11 -7.43 6.91
CA LEU A 294 -4.02 -6.46 5.83
C LEU A 294 -3.44 -5.14 6.34
N ARG A 295 -2.41 -4.63 5.67
CA ARG A 295 -1.89 -3.28 5.91
C ARG A 295 -2.02 -2.43 4.66
N THR A 296 -2.61 -1.24 4.82
CA THR A 296 -2.73 -0.24 3.75
C THR A 296 -2.10 1.09 4.14
N SER A 297 -1.69 1.85 3.16
CA SER A 297 -1.19 3.21 3.35
C SER A 297 -1.42 4.06 2.09
N PRO A 298 -1.54 5.40 2.23
CA PRO A 298 -1.50 6.29 1.09
C PRO A 298 -0.14 6.20 0.38
N ASP A 299 -0.14 6.53 -0.90
CA ASP A 299 1.05 6.48 -1.75
C ASP A 299 1.72 7.86 -1.88
N HIS A 300 1.86 8.56 -0.76
CA HIS A 300 2.60 9.83 -0.66
C HIS A 300 3.44 9.86 0.62
N GLY A 301 4.42 10.76 0.66
CA GLY A 301 5.28 10.97 1.82
C GLY A 301 4.69 11.88 2.88
N THR A 302 5.54 12.29 3.83
CA THR A 302 5.19 13.12 4.99
C THR A 302 4.75 14.54 4.64
N GLY A 303 5.04 15.04 3.43
CA GLY A 303 4.58 16.36 2.97
C GLY A 303 4.96 17.49 3.93
N PHE A 304 6.19 17.52 4.41
CA PHE A 304 6.68 18.51 5.37
C PHE A 304 6.48 19.97 4.93
N ASP A 305 6.57 20.23 3.63
CA ASP A 305 6.30 21.52 3.02
C ASP A 305 4.85 21.99 3.17
N ARG A 306 3.93 21.08 3.47
CA ARG A 306 2.48 21.32 3.63
C ARG A 306 1.98 21.13 5.06
N ALA A 307 2.85 20.62 5.95
CA ALA A 307 2.47 20.31 7.32
C ALA A 307 1.92 21.54 8.06
N GLY A 308 0.79 21.38 8.73
CA GLY A 308 0.11 22.46 9.47
C GLY A 308 -0.57 23.54 8.62
N GLN A 309 -0.59 23.40 7.28
CA GLN A 309 -1.19 24.41 6.39
C GLN A 309 -2.67 24.14 6.03
N GLY A 310 -3.19 22.97 6.33
CA GLY A 310 -4.57 22.59 5.97
C GLY A 310 -4.77 22.29 4.47
N SER A 311 -3.68 22.19 3.70
CA SER A 311 -3.69 22.10 2.24
C SER A 311 -3.42 20.68 1.71
N ALA A 312 -3.13 19.69 2.57
CA ALA A 312 -2.93 18.30 2.16
C ALA A 312 -4.24 17.67 1.70
N ARG A 313 -4.20 16.85 0.64
CA ARG A 313 -5.39 16.17 0.10
C ARG A 313 -5.62 14.86 0.87
N GLY A 314 -6.84 14.66 1.39
CA GLY A 314 -7.23 13.47 2.14
C GLY A 314 -7.59 12.24 1.29
N ALA A 315 -7.69 12.39 -0.04
CA ALA A 315 -8.22 11.37 -0.94
C ALA A 315 -7.47 10.03 -0.89
N SER A 316 -6.13 10.06 -0.93
CA SER A 316 -5.31 8.83 -0.90
C SER A 316 -5.40 8.12 0.47
N MET A 317 -5.51 8.86 1.58
CA MET A 317 -5.76 8.27 2.90
C MET A 317 -7.17 7.69 3.00
N LEU A 318 -8.18 8.36 2.43
CA LEU A 318 -9.53 7.83 2.35
C LEU A 318 -9.55 6.51 1.57
N ALA A 319 -8.90 6.46 0.39
CA ALA A 319 -8.77 5.24 -0.40
C ALA A 319 -8.08 4.10 0.39
N ALA A 320 -7.04 4.42 1.19
CA ALA A 320 -6.36 3.44 2.05
C ALA A 320 -7.29 2.91 3.16
N ILE A 321 -8.10 3.78 3.79
CA ILE A 321 -9.10 3.38 4.80
C ILE A 321 -10.19 2.53 4.15
N ASP A 322 -10.74 2.93 3.01
CA ASP A 322 -11.80 2.20 2.31
C ASP A 322 -11.32 0.81 1.89
N THR A 323 -10.10 0.72 1.36
CA THR A 323 -9.48 -0.56 1.01
C THR A 323 -9.32 -1.47 2.24
N ALA A 324 -8.87 -0.93 3.37
CA ALA A 324 -8.74 -1.70 4.61
C ALA A 324 -10.09 -2.18 5.16
N VAL A 325 -11.16 -1.40 5.02
CA VAL A 325 -12.53 -1.80 5.42
C VAL A 325 -13.08 -2.89 4.51
N GLU A 326 -12.84 -2.78 3.21
CA GLU A 326 -13.41 -3.67 2.19
C GLU A 326 -12.70 -5.04 2.16
N LEU A 327 -11.38 -5.06 2.36
CA LEU A 327 -10.55 -6.26 2.16
C LEU A 327 -9.90 -6.80 3.45
N GLY A 328 -10.04 -6.09 4.56
CA GLY A 328 -9.48 -6.46 5.87
C GLY A 328 -10.26 -7.48 6.69
#